data_d157a222623d10b082e41fa8f0b8e28e
#
_entry.id   d157a222623d10b082e41fa8f0b8e28e
#
_cell.length_a   1.000
_cell.length_b   1.000
_cell.length_c   1.000
_cell.angle_alpha   90.00
_cell.angle_beta   90.00
_cell.angle_gamma   90.00
#
_symmetry.space_group_name_H-M   'P 1'
#
loop_
_entity.id
_entity.type
_entity.pdbx_description
1 polymer ?
#
loop_
_entity_poly.entity_id
_entity_poly.type
_entity_poly.pdbx_seq_one_letter_code
_entity_poly.pdbx_strand_id
1 'polypeptide(L)'
;LKQMRDMGINVPVIGPDGIGDPKTAEIAGNKNTSNVYYAAHFSVDAPATKVATPFAKAYKKAYGKEPSQFTALAYDSVRMIKAAIENENSTSKAAITKGLANLKNFEGVTGKMSIDKDHNPVKSMVSREVIQALHRVDVLIKF
;
A
#
# COMPACT_ATOMS: atom_id res chain seq x y z
N LEU A 1 -5.15 -19.48 -7.38
CA LEU A 1 -3.79 -20.04 -7.14
C LEU A 1 -3.86 -21.55 -6.94
N LYS A 2 -4.62 -22.06 -5.94
CA LYS A 2 -4.67 -23.48 -5.63
C LYS A 2 -5.04 -24.34 -6.85
N GLN A 3 -6.15 -24.06 -7.51
CA GLN A 3 -6.59 -24.80 -8.72
C GLN A 3 -5.53 -24.79 -9.82
N MET A 4 -4.89 -23.66 -10.06
CA MET A 4 -3.82 -23.52 -11.05
C MET A 4 -2.63 -24.44 -10.74
N ARG A 5 -2.18 -24.50 -9.49
CA ARG A 5 -1.09 -25.37 -9.04
C ARG A 5 -1.50 -26.86 -9.06
N ASP A 6 -2.74 -27.17 -8.67
CA ASP A 6 -3.28 -28.54 -8.73
C ASP A 6 -3.34 -29.08 -10.19
N MET A 7 -3.47 -28.19 -11.18
CA MET A 7 -3.40 -28.52 -12.62
C MET A 7 -1.95 -28.57 -13.16
N GLY A 8 -0.92 -28.43 -12.31
CA GLY A 8 0.48 -28.47 -12.72
C GLY A 8 1.00 -27.16 -13.33
N ILE A 9 0.24 -26.08 -13.29
CA ILE A 9 0.65 -24.77 -13.84
C ILE A 9 1.51 -24.06 -12.79
N ASN A 10 2.83 -24.07 -12.97
CA ASN A 10 3.81 -23.55 -12.01
C ASN A 10 4.55 -22.26 -12.48
N VAL A 11 4.04 -21.61 -13.51
CA VAL A 11 4.60 -20.34 -13.99
C VAL A 11 4.53 -19.24 -12.92
N PRO A 12 5.41 -18.22 -12.96
CA PRO A 12 5.27 -17.03 -12.13
C PRO A 12 3.91 -16.35 -12.34
N VAL A 13 3.33 -15.85 -11.26
CA VAL A 13 2.05 -15.14 -11.27
C VAL A 13 2.29 -13.73 -10.77
N ILE A 14 1.79 -12.74 -11.50
CA ILE A 14 1.77 -11.35 -11.05
C ILE A 14 0.31 -10.96 -10.85
N GLY A 15 -0.01 -10.47 -9.68
CA GLY A 15 -1.36 -10.05 -9.33
C GLY A 15 -1.46 -8.62 -8.82
N PRO A 16 -2.67 -8.08 -8.72
CA PRO A 16 -2.92 -6.78 -8.13
C PRO A 16 -2.67 -6.79 -6.61
N ASP A 17 -2.75 -5.62 -6.00
CA ASP A 17 -2.52 -5.41 -4.56
C ASP A 17 -3.38 -6.27 -3.64
N GLY A 18 -4.61 -6.60 -4.05
CA GLY A 18 -5.52 -7.47 -3.29
C GLY A 18 -4.98 -8.88 -3.02
N ILE A 19 -4.08 -9.39 -3.88
CA ILE A 19 -3.39 -10.68 -3.64
C ILE A 19 -2.49 -10.64 -2.40
N GLY A 20 -2.02 -9.46 -2.00
CA GLY A 20 -1.18 -9.26 -0.82
C GLY A 20 -1.91 -9.39 0.53
N ASP A 21 -3.18 -9.71 0.56
CA ASP A 21 -3.89 -9.99 1.81
C ASP A 21 -3.39 -11.32 2.42
N PRO A 22 -3.07 -11.38 3.72
CA PRO A 22 -2.64 -12.61 4.39
C PRO A 22 -3.61 -13.79 4.19
N LYS A 23 -4.91 -13.53 4.03
CA LYS A 23 -5.91 -14.55 3.74
C LYS A 23 -5.68 -15.25 2.40
N THR A 24 -5.04 -14.59 1.43
CA THR A 24 -4.70 -15.23 0.15
C THR A 24 -3.77 -16.44 0.36
N ALA A 25 -2.73 -16.27 1.17
CA ALA A 25 -1.79 -17.36 1.48
C ALA A 25 -2.45 -18.44 2.33
N GLU A 26 -3.29 -18.07 3.30
CA GLU A 26 -4.03 -19.00 4.15
C GLU A 26 -4.98 -19.89 3.30
N ILE A 27 -5.77 -19.30 2.41
CA ILE A 27 -6.74 -20.00 1.58
C ILE A 27 -6.07 -20.83 0.49
N ALA A 28 -5.05 -20.28 -0.17
CA ALA A 28 -4.33 -20.98 -1.23
C ALA A 28 -3.49 -22.15 -0.69
N GLY A 29 -3.01 -22.03 0.54
CA GLY A 29 -2.01 -22.91 1.14
C GLY A 29 -0.58 -22.54 0.68
N ASN A 30 0.37 -22.61 1.60
CA ASN A 30 1.75 -22.12 1.42
C ASN A 30 2.44 -22.64 0.16
N LYS A 31 2.29 -23.95 -0.09
CA LYS A 31 2.91 -24.60 -1.27
C LYS A 31 2.45 -24.01 -2.60
N ASN A 32 1.31 -23.33 -2.62
CA ASN A 32 0.70 -22.78 -3.83
C ASN A 32 1.02 -21.29 -4.03
N THR A 33 1.73 -20.67 -3.08
CA THR A 33 2.06 -19.23 -3.13
C THR A 33 3.48 -18.94 -3.60
N SER A 34 4.30 -19.94 -3.88
CA SER A 34 5.63 -19.75 -4.47
C SER A 34 5.53 -19.13 -5.87
N ASN A 35 6.45 -18.22 -6.19
CA ASN A 35 6.48 -17.48 -7.46
C ASN A 35 5.19 -16.66 -7.71
N VAL A 36 4.58 -16.11 -6.66
CA VAL A 36 3.43 -15.20 -6.76
C VAL A 36 3.86 -13.81 -6.29
N TYR A 37 3.79 -12.84 -7.18
CA TYR A 37 4.22 -11.46 -6.96
C TYR A 37 3.02 -10.51 -7.04
N TYR A 38 3.10 -9.40 -6.35
CA TYR A 38 2.06 -8.36 -6.40
C TYR A 38 2.65 -6.97 -6.16
N ALA A 39 1.96 -5.97 -6.66
CA ALA A 39 2.28 -4.58 -6.38
C ALA A 39 1.71 -4.17 -5.02
N ALA A 40 2.55 -3.68 -4.12
CA ALA A 40 2.14 -3.23 -2.80
C ALA A 40 2.32 -1.73 -2.63
N HIS A 41 1.38 -1.11 -1.94
CA HIS A 41 1.42 0.32 -1.61
C HIS A 41 2.22 0.63 -0.35
N PHE A 42 2.50 -0.37 0.47
CA PHE A 42 3.20 -0.21 1.76
C PHE A 42 3.92 -1.49 2.17
N SER A 43 5.09 -1.33 2.77
CA SER A 43 5.82 -2.40 3.44
C SER A 43 6.55 -1.85 4.67
N VAL A 44 6.47 -2.57 5.78
CA VAL A 44 7.25 -2.24 6.99
C VAL A 44 8.75 -2.49 6.78
N ASP A 45 9.09 -3.44 5.91
CA ASP A 45 10.48 -3.85 5.61
C ASP A 45 11.15 -2.93 4.59
N ALA A 46 10.35 -2.18 3.81
CA ALA A 46 10.82 -1.19 2.84
C ALA A 46 10.03 0.11 2.98
N PRO A 47 10.30 0.89 4.04
CA PRO A 47 9.59 2.13 4.29
C PRO A 47 9.89 3.14 3.17
N ALA A 48 8.84 3.59 2.48
CA ALA A 48 8.97 4.51 1.34
C ALA A 48 9.26 5.96 1.76
N THR A 49 9.00 6.30 3.03
CA THR A 49 9.21 7.64 3.59
C THR A 49 9.65 7.56 5.05
N LYS A 50 10.18 8.67 5.56
CA LYS A 50 10.59 8.77 6.97
C LYS A 50 9.42 8.65 7.97
N VAL A 51 8.18 8.89 7.53
CA VAL A 51 6.98 8.80 8.39
C VAL A 51 6.39 7.38 8.44
N ALA A 52 6.82 6.47 7.56
CA ALA A 52 6.32 5.09 7.49
C ALA A 52 6.69 4.26 8.73
N THR A 53 7.95 4.29 9.15
CA THR A 53 8.43 3.52 10.32
C THR A 53 7.80 3.99 11.65
N PRO A 54 7.71 5.30 11.97
CA PRO A 54 6.99 5.76 13.14
C PRO A 54 5.51 5.33 13.15
N PHE A 55 4.83 5.41 12.00
CA PHE A 55 3.45 4.93 11.85
C PHE A 55 3.33 3.44 12.17
N ALA A 56 4.17 2.59 11.57
CA ALA A 56 4.13 1.14 11.80
C ALA A 56 4.33 0.81 13.29
N LYS A 57 5.31 1.44 13.96
CA LYS A 57 5.56 1.27 15.39
C LYS A 57 4.36 1.70 16.25
N ALA A 58 3.78 2.86 15.95
CA ALA A 58 2.62 3.37 16.69
C ALA A 58 1.40 2.45 16.50
N TYR A 59 1.15 2.00 15.28
CA TYR A 59 0.07 1.07 14.97
C TYR A 59 0.24 -0.27 15.69
N LYS A 60 1.44 -0.86 15.64
CA LYS A 60 1.75 -2.10 16.34
C LYS A 60 1.58 -1.98 17.85
N LYS A 61 2.00 -0.84 18.43
CA LYS A 61 1.79 -0.55 19.86
C LYS A 61 0.31 -0.46 20.22
N ALA A 62 -0.51 0.15 19.36
CA ALA A 62 -1.94 0.37 19.64
C ALA A 62 -2.79 -0.89 19.42
N TYR A 63 -2.45 -1.70 18.42
CA TYR A 63 -3.31 -2.81 17.96
C TYR A 63 -2.68 -4.20 18.09
N GLY A 64 -1.43 -4.32 18.55
CA GLY A 64 -0.73 -5.59 18.76
C GLY A 64 -0.32 -6.33 17.47
N LYS A 65 -0.49 -5.71 16.29
CA LYS A 65 -0.18 -6.31 14.98
C LYS A 65 0.40 -5.27 14.02
N GLU A 66 1.12 -5.74 13.00
CA GLU A 66 1.62 -4.86 11.94
C GLU A 66 0.47 -4.28 11.08
N PRO A 67 0.61 -3.04 10.59
CA PRO A 67 -0.36 -2.47 9.67
C PRO A 67 -0.28 -3.16 8.30
N SER A 68 -1.44 -3.44 7.72
CA SER A 68 -1.52 -3.85 6.31
C SER A 68 -1.34 -2.66 5.38
N GLN A 69 -1.13 -2.92 4.08
CA GLN A 69 -1.10 -1.84 3.09
C GLN A 69 -2.42 -1.05 3.04
N PHE A 70 -3.56 -1.70 3.23
CA PHE A 70 -4.87 -1.04 3.26
C PHE A 70 -5.03 -0.14 4.48
N THR A 71 -4.50 -0.56 5.63
CA THR A 71 -4.44 0.28 6.84
C THR A 71 -3.61 1.54 6.59
N ALA A 72 -2.46 1.38 5.95
CA ALA A 72 -1.58 2.50 5.63
C ALA A 72 -2.21 3.47 4.62
N LEU A 73 -2.91 2.96 3.59
CA LEU A 73 -3.66 3.77 2.63
C LEU A 73 -4.80 4.55 3.30
N ALA A 74 -5.56 3.91 4.18
CA ALA A 74 -6.63 4.58 4.93
C ALA A 74 -6.08 5.71 5.82
N TYR A 75 -4.95 5.47 6.48
CA TYR A 75 -4.28 6.48 7.29
C TYR A 75 -3.84 7.68 6.43
N ASP A 76 -3.21 7.44 5.28
CA ASP A 76 -2.82 8.51 4.36
C ASP A 76 -4.02 9.27 3.81
N SER A 77 -5.14 8.60 3.52
CA SER A 77 -6.37 9.25 3.04
C SER A 77 -6.88 10.31 4.03
N VAL A 78 -6.91 9.98 5.32
CA VAL A 78 -7.32 10.95 6.37
C VAL A 78 -6.31 12.10 6.47
N ARG A 79 -5.01 11.82 6.38
CA ARG A 79 -3.97 12.87 6.40
C ARG A 79 -4.02 13.78 5.18
N MET A 80 -4.36 13.26 4.01
CA MET A 80 -4.56 14.06 2.79
C MET A 80 -5.75 15.01 2.94
N ILE A 81 -6.87 14.53 3.49
CA ILE A 81 -8.04 15.37 3.79
C ILE A 81 -7.65 16.46 4.79
N LYS A 82 -6.93 16.13 5.86
CA LYS A 82 -6.42 17.09 6.83
C LYS A 82 -5.56 18.16 6.14
N ALA A 83 -4.61 17.75 5.32
CA ALA A 83 -3.75 18.68 4.59
C ALA A 83 -4.53 19.60 3.64
N ALA A 84 -5.56 19.05 2.96
CA ALA A 84 -6.43 19.86 2.10
C ALA A 84 -7.21 20.92 2.89
N ILE A 85 -7.75 20.57 4.06
CA ILE A 85 -8.45 21.50 4.95
C ILE A 85 -7.51 22.60 5.44
N GLU A 86 -6.29 22.24 5.87
CA GLU A 86 -5.29 23.19 6.35
C GLU A 86 -4.82 24.15 5.24
N ASN A 87 -4.57 23.63 4.04
CA ASN A 87 -4.14 24.44 2.89
C ASN A 87 -5.20 25.43 2.41
N GLU A 88 -6.48 25.02 2.41
CA GLU A 88 -7.58 25.88 1.98
C GLU A 88 -8.21 26.66 3.15
N ASN A 89 -7.77 26.42 4.38
CA ASN A 89 -8.32 27.01 5.62
C ASN A 89 -9.87 26.90 5.69
N SER A 90 -10.43 25.77 5.26
CA SER A 90 -11.87 25.56 5.17
C SER A 90 -12.25 24.08 5.17
N THR A 91 -13.35 23.75 5.85
CA THR A 91 -13.96 22.40 5.88
C THR A 91 -15.07 22.23 4.87
N SER A 92 -15.34 23.20 4.00
CA SER A 92 -16.36 23.06 2.96
C SER A 92 -15.96 21.97 1.96
N LYS A 93 -16.96 21.26 1.39
CA LYS A 93 -16.72 20.22 0.38
C LYS A 93 -15.91 20.75 -0.81
N ALA A 94 -16.24 21.95 -1.28
CA ALA A 94 -15.56 22.59 -2.42
C ALA A 94 -14.07 22.86 -2.09
N ALA A 95 -13.77 23.36 -0.90
CA ALA A 95 -12.40 23.60 -0.45
C ALA A 95 -11.61 22.29 -0.31
N ILE A 96 -12.18 21.27 0.30
CA ILE A 96 -11.53 19.95 0.43
C ILE A 96 -11.24 19.36 -0.96
N THR A 97 -12.20 19.39 -1.89
CA THR A 97 -12.01 18.91 -3.26
C THR A 97 -10.87 19.67 -3.95
N LYS A 98 -10.85 20.99 -3.86
CA LYS A 98 -9.80 21.84 -4.43
C LYS A 98 -8.43 21.54 -3.79
N GLY A 99 -8.37 21.46 -2.47
CA GLY A 99 -7.14 21.17 -1.73
C GLY A 99 -6.55 19.80 -2.07
N LEU A 100 -7.40 18.77 -2.23
CA LEU A 100 -6.99 17.44 -2.67
C LEU A 100 -6.47 17.46 -4.12
N ALA A 101 -7.19 18.10 -5.05
CA ALA A 101 -6.77 18.20 -6.45
C ALA A 101 -5.43 18.92 -6.62
N ASN A 102 -5.13 19.88 -5.76
CA ASN A 102 -3.87 20.63 -5.77
C ASN A 102 -2.75 20.02 -4.93
N LEU A 103 -2.97 18.85 -4.31
CA LEU A 103 -2.00 18.24 -3.42
C LEU A 103 -0.72 17.83 -4.17
N LYS A 104 0.41 18.40 -3.76
CA LYS A 104 1.73 18.13 -4.35
C LYS A 104 2.72 17.70 -3.27
N ASN A 105 3.57 16.75 -3.61
CA ASN A 105 4.66 16.28 -2.75
C ASN A 105 4.23 15.88 -1.33
N PHE A 106 3.00 15.41 -1.16
CA PHE A 106 2.52 14.94 0.13
C PHE A 106 3.35 13.74 0.62
N GLU A 107 3.90 13.84 1.81
CA GLU A 107 4.70 12.77 2.42
C GLU A 107 3.79 11.86 3.25
N GLY A 108 3.26 10.84 2.58
CA GLY A 108 2.44 9.79 3.19
C GLY A 108 3.27 8.63 3.74
N VAL A 109 2.66 7.77 4.54
CA VAL A 109 3.30 6.53 5.01
C VAL A 109 3.43 5.51 3.89
N THR A 110 2.58 5.60 2.85
CA THR A 110 2.61 4.74 1.67
C THR A 110 3.48 5.28 0.54
N GLY A 111 4.17 6.41 0.73
CA GLY A 111 5.04 7.03 -0.26
C GLY A 111 4.83 8.54 -0.37
N LYS A 112 5.74 9.19 -1.08
CA LYS A 112 5.57 10.59 -1.47
C LYS A 112 4.67 10.63 -2.71
N MET A 113 3.61 11.44 -2.68
CA MET A 113 2.61 11.46 -3.75
C MET A 113 2.16 12.87 -4.11
N SER A 114 1.69 13.00 -5.34
CA SER A 114 1.03 14.19 -5.87
C SER A 114 -0.25 13.77 -6.59
N ILE A 115 -1.26 14.61 -6.60
CA ILE A 115 -2.47 14.34 -7.39
C ILE A 115 -2.29 14.97 -8.78
N ASP A 116 -2.56 14.19 -9.83
CA ASP A 116 -2.51 14.63 -11.22
C ASP A 116 -3.79 15.36 -11.65
N LYS A 117 -3.84 15.80 -12.92
CA LYS A 117 -4.99 16.50 -13.49
C LYS A 117 -6.26 15.62 -13.61
N ASP A 118 -6.09 14.31 -13.60
CA ASP A 118 -7.16 13.32 -13.72
C ASP A 118 -7.57 12.76 -12.34
N HIS A 119 -7.12 13.43 -11.26
CA HIS A 119 -7.36 13.12 -9.85
C HIS A 119 -6.75 11.79 -9.37
N ASN A 120 -5.74 11.26 -10.07
CA ASN A 120 -5.02 10.07 -9.66
C ASN A 120 -3.81 10.41 -8.78
N PRO A 121 -3.51 9.60 -7.75
CA PRO A 121 -2.28 9.74 -6.99
C PRO A 121 -1.08 9.18 -7.78
N VAL A 122 -0.15 10.03 -8.12
CA VAL A 122 1.14 9.64 -8.71
C VAL A 122 2.14 9.37 -7.58
N LYS A 123 2.57 8.12 -7.43
CA LYS A 123 3.48 7.67 -6.37
C LYS A 123 4.22 6.40 -6.78
N SER A 124 5.30 6.06 -6.06
CA SER A 124 5.96 4.76 -6.20
C SER A 124 5.19 3.62 -5.53
N MET A 125 5.43 2.41 -6.00
CA MET A 125 4.93 1.16 -5.43
C MET A 125 6.10 0.21 -5.12
N VAL A 126 5.82 -0.81 -4.31
CA VAL A 126 6.78 -1.86 -3.96
C VAL A 126 6.31 -3.17 -4.58
N SER A 127 7.18 -3.90 -5.27
CA SER A 127 6.89 -5.29 -5.67
C SER A 127 7.16 -6.22 -4.49
N ARG A 128 6.27 -7.17 -4.24
CA ARG A 128 6.40 -8.15 -3.16
C ARG A 128 6.05 -9.55 -3.65
N GLU A 129 6.74 -10.56 -3.10
CA GLU A 129 6.36 -11.95 -3.28
C GLU A 129 5.41 -12.40 -2.16
N VAL A 130 4.42 -13.23 -2.49
CA VAL A 130 3.50 -13.83 -1.51
C VAL A 130 4.20 -15.01 -0.85
N ILE A 131 4.86 -14.78 0.27
CA ILE A 131 5.51 -15.83 1.08
C ILE A 131 4.97 -15.76 2.51
N GLN A 132 4.67 -16.90 3.10
CA GLN A 132 3.99 -16.97 4.39
C GLN A 132 4.81 -16.56 5.62
N ALA A 133 6.11 -16.39 5.58
CA ALA A 133 6.90 -16.06 6.76
C ALA A 133 7.93 -14.96 6.54
N LEU A 134 8.34 -14.69 5.32
CA LEU A 134 9.36 -13.69 5.01
C LEU A 134 8.92 -12.93 3.76
N HIS A 135 8.39 -11.76 3.96
CA HIS A 135 8.10 -10.84 2.87
C HIS A 135 9.42 -10.36 2.26
N ARG A 136 9.81 -10.92 1.13
CA ARG A 136 10.94 -10.41 0.36
C ARG A 136 10.50 -9.18 -0.41
N VAL A 137 11.20 -8.07 -0.22
CA VAL A 137 11.01 -6.86 -1.03
C VAL A 137 12.02 -6.95 -2.17
N ASP A 138 11.53 -7.13 -3.39
CA ASP A 138 12.41 -7.37 -4.52
C ASP A 138 12.74 -6.10 -5.31
N VAL A 139 11.85 -5.11 -5.43
CA VAL A 139 12.13 -3.88 -6.21
C VAL A 139 11.20 -2.73 -5.80
N LEU A 140 11.76 -1.53 -5.72
CA LEU A 140 10.98 -0.27 -5.69
C LEU A 140 10.70 0.15 -7.14
N ILE A 141 9.44 0.08 -7.57
CA ILE A 141 9.01 0.54 -8.88
C ILE A 141 8.59 2.01 -8.76
N LYS A 142 9.26 2.89 -9.51
CA LYS A 142 8.87 4.30 -9.65
C LYS A 142 8.12 4.47 -10.97
N PHE A 143 6.94 5.05 -10.91
CA PHE A 143 6.17 5.51 -12.06
C PHE A 143 6.21 7.02 -12.16
#